data_f26d47ec50209a6180b674feae44b1ad
#
_entry.id   f26d47ec50209a6180b674feae44b1ad
#
_cell.length_a   1.000
_cell.length_b   1.000
_cell.length_c   1.000
_cell.angle_alpha   90.00
_cell.angle_beta   90.00
_cell.angle_gamma   90.00
#
_symmetry.space_group_name_H-M   'P 1'
#
loop_
_entity.id
_entity.type
_entity.pdbx_description
1 polymer ?
#
loop_
_entity_poly.entity_id
_entity_poly.type
_entity_poly.pdbx_seq_one_letter_code
_entity_poly.pdbx_strand_id
1 'polypeptide(L)'
;YTRLWTGYRNTIIYVVLGTIITLAVNIPASYALSRKKLYGKKLFNMFYLIPMFFTGGLIPTYMVVKSLGLTDTMTVMVLPFSVVTYYIIVGRTFFENSIPDELWEAAQLDGCGYISFFFKICLPLSKAIIAVIALWAAVGQWNGYFNALIYLRSEALQPLQIVLRNILISNQTISSMMTGSAAVEAKQMADLIKYAV
;
A
#
# COMPACT_ATOMS: atom_id res chain seq x y z
N TYR A 1 19.24 -11.82 -16.13
CA TYR A 1 17.79 -11.92 -16.49
C TYR A 1 16.95 -12.56 -15.38
N THR A 2 17.45 -13.57 -14.66
CA THR A 2 16.69 -14.29 -13.61
C THR A 2 16.24 -13.36 -12.46
N ARG A 3 17.07 -12.41 -12.03
CA ARG A 3 16.73 -11.44 -10.97
C ARG A 3 15.60 -10.49 -11.36
N LEU A 4 15.54 -10.06 -12.62
CA LEU A 4 14.45 -9.19 -13.13
C LEU A 4 13.10 -9.92 -13.08
N TRP A 5 13.06 -11.19 -13.54
CA TRP A 5 11.85 -12.00 -13.50
C TRP A 5 11.37 -12.28 -12.08
N THR A 6 12.30 -12.58 -11.16
CA THR A 6 11.97 -12.75 -9.74
C THR A 6 11.43 -11.45 -9.14
N GLY A 7 12.06 -10.32 -9.41
CA GLY A 7 11.62 -9.02 -8.96
C GLY A 7 10.22 -8.64 -9.50
N TYR A 8 9.97 -8.92 -10.79
CA TYR A 8 8.66 -8.68 -11.40
C TYR A 8 7.56 -9.52 -10.76
N ARG A 9 7.80 -10.83 -10.59
CA ARG A 9 6.89 -11.76 -9.91
C ARG A 9 6.58 -11.28 -8.49
N ASN A 10 7.60 -10.92 -7.71
CA ASN A 10 7.43 -10.46 -6.33
C ASN A 10 6.62 -9.17 -6.28
N THR A 11 6.88 -8.22 -7.19
CA THR A 11 6.10 -6.98 -7.26
C THR A 11 4.62 -7.25 -7.53
N ILE A 12 4.30 -8.13 -8.48
CA ILE A 12 2.89 -8.49 -8.75
C ILE A 12 2.24 -9.10 -7.52
N ILE A 13 2.92 -10.03 -6.84
CA ILE A 13 2.40 -10.67 -5.62
C ILE A 13 2.15 -9.60 -4.53
N TYR A 14 3.11 -8.68 -4.29
CA TYR A 14 2.97 -7.62 -3.29
C TYR A 14 1.85 -6.66 -3.63
N VAL A 15 1.72 -6.28 -4.91
CA VAL A 15 0.65 -5.39 -5.37
C VAL A 15 -0.71 -6.05 -5.18
N VAL A 16 -0.88 -7.29 -5.62
CA VAL A 16 -2.18 -7.99 -5.51
C VAL A 16 -2.55 -8.24 -4.05
N LEU A 17 -1.66 -8.89 -3.28
CA LEU A 17 -1.95 -9.19 -1.88
C LEU A 17 -2.07 -7.92 -1.04
N GLY A 18 -1.18 -6.93 -1.24
CA GLY A 18 -1.22 -5.66 -0.53
C GLY A 18 -2.51 -4.89 -0.79
N THR A 19 -2.95 -4.83 -2.05
CA THR A 19 -4.22 -4.17 -2.41
C THR A 19 -5.42 -4.88 -1.78
N ILE A 20 -5.47 -6.22 -1.85
CA ILE A 20 -6.56 -7.00 -1.25
C ILE A 20 -6.64 -6.75 0.26
N ILE A 21 -5.52 -6.83 0.98
CA ILE A 21 -5.48 -6.64 2.43
C ILE A 21 -5.82 -5.18 2.78
N THR A 22 -5.28 -4.21 2.03
CA THR A 22 -5.61 -2.80 2.22
C THR A 22 -7.11 -2.56 2.07
N LEU A 23 -7.76 -3.10 1.04
CA LEU A 23 -9.21 -2.99 0.87
C LEU A 23 -9.97 -3.70 2.00
N ALA A 24 -9.57 -4.93 2.34
CA ALA A 24 -10.24 -5.74 3.36
C ALA A 24 -10.21 -5.08 4.75
N VAL A 25 -9.22 -4.26 5.04
CA VAL A 25 -9.10 -3.56 6.33
C VAL A 25 -9.73 -2.16 6.26
N ASN A 26 -9.38 -1.36 5.24
CA ASN A 26 -9.77 0.05 5.21
C ASN A 26 -11.25 0.26 4.84
N ILE A 27 -11.84 -0.57 3.96
CA ILE A 27 -13.25 -0.39 3.55
C ILE A 27 -14.22 -0.67 4.71
N PRO A 28 -14.13 -1.81 5.45
CA PRO A 28 -14.99 -2.02 6.61
C PRO A 28 -14.76 -0.99 7.73
N ALA A 29 -13.51 -0.57 7.97
CA ALA A 29 -13.20 0.47 8.95
C ALA A 29 -13.85 1.81 8.57
N SER A 30 -13.77 2.21 7.31
CA SER A 30 -14.42 3.42 6.76
C SER A 30 -15.94 3.36 6.93
N TYR A 31 -16.55 2.21 6.60
CA TYR A 31 -17.97 2.01 6.78
C TYR A 31 -18.39 2.09 8.24
N ALA A 32 -17.69 1.39 9.13
CA ALA A 32 -18.02 1.42 10.57
C ALA A 32 -17.96 2.85 11.13
N LEU A 33 -16.91 3.60 10.77
CA LEU A 33 -16.73 4.99 11.23
C LEU A 33 -17.72 5.98 10.58
N SER A 34 -18.35 5.63 9.46
CA SER A 34 -19.40 6.46 8.84
C SER A 34 -20.71 6.43 9.61
N ARG A 35 -21.00 5.34 10.34
CA ARG A 35 -22.28 5.19 11.02
C ARG A 35 -22.44 6.13 12.22
N LYS A 36 -23.60 6.83 12.31
CA LYS A 36 -23.89 7.78 13.39
C LYS A 36 -24.03 7.10 14.75
N LYS A 37 -24.59 5.88 14.77
CA LYS A 37 -24.87 5.09 15.97
C LYS A 37 -23.65 4.31 16.50
N LEU A 38 -22.44 4.47 15.92
CA LEU A 38 -21.24 3.80 16.39
C LEU A 38 -20.86 4.32 17.79
N TYR A 39 -20.91 3.43 18.77
CA TYR A 39 -20.48 3.74 20.15
C TYR A 39 -18.98 4.07 20.16
N GLY A 40 -18.60 5.20 20.79
CA GLY A 40 -17.20 5.61 20.86
C GLY A 40 -16.62 6.18 19.55
N LYS A 41 -17.44 6.56 18.57
CA LYS A 41 -17.02 7.13 17.28
C LYS A 41 -15.93 8.21 17.40
N LYS A 42 -16.04 9.11 18.40
CA LYS A 42 -15.04 10.18 18.62
C LYS A 42 -13.67 9.61 19.01
N LEU A 43 -13.66 8.60 19.89
CA LEU A 43 -12.43 7.95 20.33
C LEU A 43 -11.74 7.22 19.18
N PHE A 44 -12.48 6.45 18.39
CA PHE A 44 -11.93 5.77 17.22
C PHE A 44 -11.40 6.76 16.17
N ASN A 45 -12.13 7.84 15.92
CA ASN A 45 -11.62 8.89 15.02
C ASN A 45 -10.30 9.49 15.51
N MET A 46 -10.17 9.81 16.81
CA MET A 46 -8.91 10.29 17.36
C MET A 46 -7.80 9.26 17.24
N PHE A 47 -8.10 7.99 17.48
CA PHE A 47 -7.12 6.91 17.36
C PHE A 47 -6.54 6.78 15.95
N TYR A 48 -7.34 7.02 14.91
CA TYR A 48 -6.85 7.05 13.53
C TYR A 48 -6.18 8.37 13.15
N LEU A 49 -6.68 9.51 13.66
CA LEU A 49 -6.16 10.83 13.30
C LEU A 49 -4.81 11.14 13.95
N ILE A 50 -4.60 10.74 15.21
CA ILE A 50 -3.35 11.02 15.93
C ILE A 50 -2.12 10.50 15.18
N PRO A 51 -2.05 9.23 14.72
CA PRO A 51 -0.90 8.72 13.99
C PRO A 51 -0.67 9.39 12.62
N MET A 52 -1.69 10.05 12.05
CA MET A 52 -1.54 10.80 10.81
C MET A 52 -0.70 12.06 10.99
N PHE A 53 -0.81 12.72 12.14
CA PHE A 53 -0.07 13.94 12.46
C PHE A 53 1.21 13.69 13.27
N PHE A 54 1.23 12.63 14.06
CA PHE A 54 2.33 12.27 14.95
C PHE A 54 2.87 10.89 14.60
N THR A 55 3.87 10.84 13.72
CA THR A 55 4.53 9.58 13.39
C THR A 55 5.68 9.33 14.37
N GLY A 56 5.83 8.09 14.80
CA GLY A 56 6.97 7.68 15.65
C GLY A 56 8.31 7.71 14.92
N GLY A 57 8.31 7.85 13.60
CA GLY A 57 9.51 7.84 12.77
C GLY A 57 9.96 6.44 12.35
N LEU A 58 11.01 6.40 11.55
CA LEU A 58 11.51 5.17 10.94
C LEU A 58 12.07 4.18 11.95
N ILE A 59 12.89 4.66 12.90
CA ILE A 59 13.61 3.81 13.86
C ILE A 59 12.64 3.04 14.78
N PRO A 60 11.68 3.67 15.46
CA PRO A 60 10.69 2.96 16.26
C PRO A 60 9.86 1.97 15.44
N THR A 61 9.44 2.34 14.23
CA THR A 61 8.68 1.44 13.34
C THR A 61 9.52 0.20 12.97
N TYR A 62 10.80 0.39 12.64
CA TYR A 62 11.71 -0.72 12.36
C TYR A 62 11.86 -1.65 13.57
N MET A 63 12.00 -1.08 14.78
CA MET A 63 12.14 -1.87 16.01
C MET A 63 10.89 -2.73 16.27
N VAL A 64 9.70 -2.18 16.07
CA VAL A 64 8.44 -2.93 16.21
C VAL A 64 8.35 -4.04 15.17
N VAL A 65 8.60 -3.76 13.90
CA VAL A 65 8.58 -4.78 12.84
C VAL A 65 9.59 -5.89 13.11
N LYS A 66 10.78 -5.53 13.61
CA LYS A 66 11.83 -6.50 13.97
C LYS A 66 11.43 -7.33 15.18
N SER A 67 10.82 -6.74 16.22
CA SER A 67 10.37 -7.47 17.40
C SER A 67 9.26 -8.48 17.10
N LEU A 68 8.45 -8.20 16.07
CA LEU A 68 7.43 -9.11 15.56
C LEU A 68 8.00 -10.21 14.64
N GLY A 69 9.31 -10.24 14.39
CA GLY A 69 9.95 -11.23 13.52
C GLY A 69 9.59 -11.11 12.04
N LEU A 70 9.05 -9.96 11.60
CA LEU A 70 8.58 -9.77 10.23
C LEU A 70 9.68 -9.37 9.25
N THR A 71 10.88 -9.01 9.73
CA THR A 71 12.00 -8.63 8.85
C THR A 71 12.39 -9.78 7.92
N ASP A 72 12.73 -9.44 6.68
CA ASP A 72 13.13 -10.37 5.62
C ASP A 72 12.06 -11.43 5.28
N THR A 73 10.80 -11.05 5.34
CA THR A 73 9.65 -11.88 4.97
C THR A 73 8.77 -11.19 3.92
N MET A 74 8.00 -11.96 3.13
CA MET A 74 6.99 -11.38 2.24
C MET A 74 5.91 -10.60 3.01
N THR A 75 5.62 -11.03 4.22
CA THR A 75 4.58 -10.47 5.08
C THR A 75 4.86 -9.01 5.43
N VAL A 76 6.13 -8.61 5.59
CA VAL A 76 6.49 -7.22 5.91
C VAL A 76 6.10 -6.23 4.80
N MET A 77 6.08 -6.68 3.55
CA MET A 77 5.71 -5.83 2.42
C MET A 77 4.20 -5.60 2.32
N VAL A 78 3.40 -6.46 2.92
CA VAL A 78 1.96 -6.50 2.71
C VAL A 78 1.18 -6.07 3.96
N LEU A 79 1.55 -6.55 5.16
CA LEU A 79 0.72 -6.44 6.36
C LEU A 79 0.92 -5.12 7.13
N PRO A 80 2.13 -4.71 7.54
CA PRO A 80 2.34 -3.58 8.47
C PRO A 80 1.84 -2.23 7.94
N PHE A 81 1.82 -2.05 6.62
CA PHE A 81 1.49 -0.79 5.96
C PHE A 81 0.13 -0.80 5.24
N SER A 82 -0.70 -1.83 5.50
CA SER A 82 -2.02 -1.97 4.87
C SER A 82 -3.09 -1.05 5.44
N VAL A 83 -2.94 -0.60 6.69
CA VAL A 83 -3.85 0.38 7.31
C VAL A 83 -3.39 1.78 6.96
N VAL A 84 -4.17 2.48 6.14
CA VAL A 84 -3.85 3.85 5.70
C VAL A 84 -4.96 4.80 6.14
N THR A 85 -4.67 5.64 7.11
CA THR A 85 -5.65 6.57 7.70
C THR A 85 -6.33 7.44 6.65
N TYR A 86 -5.59 7.91 5.65
CA TYR A 86 -6.15 8.71 4.56
C TYR A 86 -7.26 7.97 3.81
N TYR A 87 -7.06 6.67 3.50
CA TYR A 87 -8.08 5.86 2.83
C TYR A 87 -9.33 5.67 3.68
N ILE A 88 -9.14 5.51 4.99
CA ILE A 88 -10.25 5.39 5.94
C ILE A 88 -11.07 6.69 5.98
N ILE A 89 -10.43 7.85 6.01
CA ILE A 89 -11.10 9.16 6.04
C ILE A 89 -11.88 9.38 4.76
N VAL A 90 -11.27 9.17 3.59
CA VAL A 90 -11.91 9.36 2.29
C VAL A 90 -13.08 8.38 2.12
N GLY A 91 -12.86 7.10 2.44
CA GLY A 91 -13.91 6.08 2.41
C GLY A 91 -15.07 6.41 3.35
N ARG A 92 -14.78 6.84 4.58
CA ARG A 92 -15.78 7.28 5.54
C ARG A 92 -16.63 8.42 4.99
N THR A 93 -15.99 9.47 4.46
CA THR A 93 -16.70 10.63 3.89
C THR A 93 -17.59 10.22 2.72
N PHE A 94 -17.11 9.29 1.89
CA PHE A 94 -17.92 8.72 0.82
C PHE A 94 -19.16 7.99 1.37
N PHE A 95 -19.00 7.11 2.36
CA PHE A 95 -20.11 6.38 2.95
C PHE A 95 -21.13 7.30 3.66
N GLU A 96 -20.66 8.38 4.31
CA GLU A 96 -21.54 9.36 4.96
C GLU A 96 -22.41 10.13 3.95
N ASN A 97 -21.86 10.42 2.76
CA ASN A 97 -22.56 11.19 1.73
C ASN A 97 -23.38 10.35 0.75
N SER A 98 -22.94 9.12 0.47
CA SER A 98 -23.52 8.29 -0.60
C SER A 98 -24.48 7.20 -0.10
N ILE A 99 -24.48 6.93 1.21
CA ILE A 99 -25.36 5.91 1.81
C ILE A 99 -26.18 6.56 2.92
N PRO A 100 -27.36 7.10 2.59
CA PRO A 100 -28.22 7.78 3.55
C PRO A 100 -28.75 6.82 4.63
N ASP A 101 -29.04 7.37 5.81
CA ASP A 101 -29.50 6.57 6.95
C ASP A 101 -30.87 5.93 6.69
N GLU A 102 -31.71 6.53 5.85
CA GLU A 102 -33.04 6.02 5.46
C GLU A 102 -32.94 4.64 4.76
N LEU A 103 -31.86 4.43 4.00
CA LEU A 103 -31.59 3.12 3.37
C LEU A 103 -31.31 2.03 4.43
N TRP A 104 -30.62 2.40 5.50
CA TRP A 104 -30.40 1.51 6.63
C TRP A 104 -31.71 1.22 7.39
N GLU A 105 -32.55 2.25 7.63
CA GLU A 105 -33.80 2.12 8.31
C GLU A 105 -34.78 1.19 7.53
N ALA A 106 -34.88 1.36 6.22
CA ALA A 106 -35.64 0.47 5.36
C ALA A 106 -35.14 -0.98 5.44
N ALA A 107 -33.83 -1.18 5.34
CA ALA A 107 -33.22 -2.51 5.43
C ALA A 107 -33.44 -3.18 6.81
N GLN A 108 -33.53 -2.40 7.89
CA GLN A 108 -33.86 -2.93 9.22
C GLN A 108 -35.32 -3.42 9.29
N LEU A 109 -36.27 -2.73 8.65
CA LEU A 109 -37.66 -3.18 8.57
C LEU A 109 -37.78 -4.53 7.83
N ASP A 110 -36.91 -4.76 6.85
CA ASP A 110 -36.78 -6.03 6.13
C ASP A 110 -35.99 -7.10 6.91
N GLY A 111 -35.63 -6.85 8.16
CA GLY A 111 -34.88 -7.79 9.02
C GLY A 111 -33.39 -7.90 8.69
N CYS A 112 -32.83 -6.95 7.94
CA CYS A 112 -31.42 -6.98 7.54
C CYS A 112 -30.49 -6.58 8.70
N GLY A 113 -29.53 -7.44 9.04
CA GLY A 113 -28.48 -7.13 10.02
C GLY A 113 -27.33 -6.30 9.42
N TYR A 114 -26.50 -5.69 10.30
CA TYR A 114 -25.39 -4.81 9.91
C TYR A 114 -24.42 -5.42 8.90
N ILE A 115 -24.03 -6.67 9.10
CA ILE A 115 -23.09 -7.37 8.23
C ILE A 115 -23.73 -7.63 6.85
N SER A 116 -24.98 -8.08 6.83
CA SER A 116 -25.72 -8.33 5.60
C SER A 116 -25.92 -7.03 4.80
N PHE A 117 -26.25 -5.94 5.48
CA PHE A 117 -26.38 -4.62 4.88
C PHE A 117 -25.06 -4.15 4.24
N PHE A 118 -23.94 -4.32 4.95
CA PHE A 118 -22.63 -3.97 4.42
C PHE A 118 -22.32 -4.72 3.13
N PHE A 119 -22.42 -6.05 3.13
CA PHE A 119 -22.03 -6.85 1.96
C PHE A 119 -23.03 -6.77 0.80
N LYS A 120 -24.35 -6.73 1.09
CA LYS A 120 -25.38 -6.80 0.05
C LYS A 120 -25.78 -5.44 -0.52
N ILE A 121 -25.65 -4.37 0.27
CA ILE A 121 -26.12 -3.04 -0.12
C ILE A 121 -24.97 -2.06 -0.21
N CYS A 122 -24.21 -1.85 0.88
CA CYS A 122 -23.17 -0.82 0.91
C CYS A 122 -22.05 -1.10 -0.07
N LEU A 123 -21.51 -2.32 -0.07
CA LEU A 123 -20.37 -2.68 -0.91
C LEU A 123 -20.66 -2.55 -2.41
N PRO A 124 -21.79 -3.05 -2.94
CA PRO A 124 -22.15 -2.87 -4.35
C PRO A 124 -22.39 -1.42 -4.76
N LEU A 125 -22.97 -0.60 -3.87
CA LEU A 125 -23.20 0.82 -4.12
C LEU A 125 -21.90 1.65 -4.07
N SER A 126 -20.85 1.11 -3.46
CA SER A 126 -19.58 1.81 -3.21
C SER A 126 -18.47 1.41 -4.17
N LYS A 127 -18.77 0.84 -5.32
CA LYS A 127 -17.77 0.37 -6.31
C LYS A 127 -16.80 1.47 -6.72
N ALA A 128 -17.26 2.72 -6.83
CA ALA A 128 -16.43 3.85 -7.24
C ALA A 128 -15.30 4.11 -6.22
N ILE A 129 -15.62 4.21 -4.93
CA ILE A 129 -14.60 4.47 -3.91
C ILE A 129 -13.68 3.26 -3.70
N ILE A 130 -14.21 2.04 -3.83
CA ILE A 130 -13.41 0.82 -3.75
C ILE A 130 -12.37 0.80 -4.89
N ALA A 131 -12.76 1.15 -6.12
CA ALA A 131 -11.86 1.23 -7.26
C ALA A 131 -10.78 2.30 -7.07
N VAL A 132 -11.13 3.47 -6.53
CA VAL A 132 -10.17 4.54 -6.24
C VAL A 132 -9.14 4.10 -5.19
N ILE A 133 -9.59 3.54 -4.07
CA ILE A 133 -8.68 3.06 -3.01
C ILE A 133 -7.84 1.89 -3.51
N ALA A 134 -8.40 0.98 -4.32
CA ALA A 134 -7.66 -0.11 -4.95
C ALA A 134 -6.55 0.41 -5.86
N LEU A 135 -6.84 1.41 -6.69
CA LEU A 135 -5.85 2.04 -7.56
C LEU A 135 -4.72 2.71 -6.75
N TRP A 136 -5.06 3.50 -5.74
CA TRP A 136 -4.05 4.14 -4.88
C TRP A 136 -3.18 3.11 -4.15
N ALA A 137 -3.78 2.05 -3.61
CA ALA A 137 -3.05 0.98 -2.94
C ALA A 137 -2.13 0.23 -3.93
N ALA A 138 -2.62 -0.11 -5.11
CA ALA A 138 -1.85 -0.82 -6.13
C ALA A 138 -0.65 0.02 -6.62
N VAL A 139 -0.87 1.30 -6.93
CA VAL A 139 0.21 2.22 -7.35
C VAL A 139 1.21 2.46 -6.22
N GLY A 140 0.74 2.60 -4.98
CA GLY A 140 1.61 2.75 -3.81
C GLY A 140 2.50 1.52 -3.59
N GLN A 141 1.94 0.32 -3.70
CA GLN A 141 2.69 -0.93 -3.59
C GLN A 141 3.67 -1.14 -4.76
N TRP A 142 3.26 -0.80 -5.98
CA TRP A 142 4.13 -0.89 -7.16
C TRP A 142 5.38 -0.02 -7.03
N ASN A 143 5.23 1.20 -6.51
CA ASN A 143 6.32 2.16 -6.33
C ASN A 143 7.06 2.01 -4.99
N GLY A 144 6.66 1.09 -4.13
CA GLY A 144 7.09 0.94 -2.74
C GLY A 144 8.49 0.34 -2.56
N TYR A 145 9.54 0.94 -3.15
CA TYR A 145 10.91 0.43 -3.00
C TYR A 145 11.52 0.70 -1.61
N PHE A 146 11.09 1.77 -0.93
CA PHE A 146 11.72 2.22 0.32
C PHE A 146 11.53 1.20 1.46
N ASN A 147 10.32 0.66 1.62
CA ASN A 147 10.06 -0.38 2.60
C ASN A 147 10.86 -1.65 2.31
N ALA A 148 10.95 -2.04 1.04
CA ALA A 148 11.74 -3.19 0.63
C ALA A 148 13.23 -2.99 0.91
N LEU A 149 13.77 -1.78 0.72
CA LEU A 149 15.17 -1.44 1.02
C LEU A 149 15.50 -1.59 2.51
N ILE A 150 14.55 -1.26 3.40
CA ILE A 150 14.77 -1.26 4.85
C ILE A 150 14.57 -2.66 5.44
N TYR A 151 13.52 -3.36 5.00
CA TYR A 151 13.06 -4.58 5.65
C TYR A 151 13.50 -5.87 4.98
N LEU A 152 13.83 -5.86 3.68
CA LEU A 152 14.25 -7.05 2.93
C LEU A 152 15.76 -7.09 2.76
N ARG A 153 16.35 -8.22 3.12
CA ARG A 153 17.77 -8.52 2.93
C ARG A 153 17.99 -9.53 1.81
N SER A 154 17.10 -10.53 1.73
CA SER A 154 17.19 -11.63 0.76
C SER A 154 16.85 -11.14 -0.64
N GLU A 155 17.76 -11.33 -1.60
CA GLU A 155 17.57 -10.97 -3.01
C GLU A 155 16.34 -11.65 -3.63
N ALA A 156 16.00 -12.86 -3.17
CA ALA A 156 14.85 -13.62 -3.64
C ALA A 156 13.50 -12.96 -3.35
N LEU A 157 13.44 -12.05 -2.36
CA LEU A 157 12.22 -11.34 -1.95
C LEU A 157 12.15 -9.92 -2.49
N GLN A 158 13.21 -9.42 -3.13
CA GLN A 158 13.27 -8.05 -3.59
C GLN A 158 12.25 -7.79 -4.72
N PRO A 159 11.52 -6.66 -4.66
CA PRO A 159 10.66 -6.22 -5.75
C PRO A 159 11.48 -5.62 -6.89
N LEU A 160 10.85 -5.51 -8.06
CA LEU A 160 11.46 -4.99 -9.28
C LEU A 160 12.13 -3.62 -9.08
N GLN A 161 11.51 -2.72 -8.35
CA GLN A 161 12.02 -1.36 -8.12
C GLN A 161 13.41 -1.34 -7.44
N ILE A 162 13.69 -2.28 -6.52
CA ILE A 162 15.03 -2.41 -5.94
C ILE A 162 16.04 -2.93 -6.95
N VAL A 163 15.63 -3.92 -7.76
CA VAL A 163 16.50 -4.50 -8.79
C VAL A 163 16.90 -3.43 -9.81
N LEU A 164 15.92 -2.65 -10.28
CA LEU A 164 16.15 -1.54 -11.22
C LEU A 164 17.06 -0.46 -10.61
N ARG A 165 16.81 -0.05 -9.37
CA ARG A 165 17.64 0.91 -8.65
C ARG A 165 19.09 0.42 -8.55
N ASN A 166 19.33 -0.83 -8.22
CA ASN A 166 20.68 -1.39 -8.10
C ASN A 166 21.41 -1.39 -9.45
N ILE A 167 20.71 -1.71 -10.55
CA ILE A 167 21.26 -1.62 -11.90
C ILE A 167 21.65 -0.18 -12.24
N LEU A 168 20.78 0.79 -11.95
CA LEU A 168 21.06 2.20 -12.21
C LEU A 168 22.29 2.71 -11.44
N ILE A 169 22.38 2.37 -10.15
CA ILE A 169 23.53 2.77 -9.31
C ILE A 169 24.84 2.13 -9.82
N SER A 170 24.80 0.84 -10.15
CA SER A 170 25.98 0.14 -10.69
C SER A 170 26.47 0.79 -11.97
N ASN A 171 25.57 1.14 -12.89
CA ASN A 171 25.93 1.81 -14.14
C ASN A 171 26.50 3.24 -13.91
N GLN A 172 25.93 3.99 -12.98
CA GLN A 172 26.45 5.31 -12.60
C GLN A 172 27.86 5.22 -12.01
N THR A 173 28.12 4.21 -11.16
CA THR A 173 29.43 4.00 -10.54
C THR A 173 30.47 3.62 -11.60
N ILE A 174 30.14 2.74 -12.53
CA ILE A 174 31.03 2.36 -13.65
C ILE A 174 31.34 3.59 -14.52
N SER A 175 30.32 4.36 -14.88
CA SER A 175 30.48 5.58 -15.68
C SER A 175 31.37 6.64 -15.00
N SER A 176 31.27 6.78 -13.67
CA SER A 176 32.11 7.74 -12.91
C SER A 176 33.55 7.29 -12.72
N MET A 177 33.83 5.98 -12.76
CA MET A 177 35.17 5.43 -12.63
C MET A 177 35.98 5.47 -13.95
N MET A 178 35.31 5.66 -15.08
CA MET A 178 35.99 5.69 -16.39
C MET A 178 36.31 7.13 -16.77
N THR A 179 37.63 7.43 -16.88
CA THR A 179 38.15 8.72 -17.37
C THR A 179 38.64 8.59 -18.80
N GLY A 180 38.41 9.59 -19.67
CA GLY A 180 38.87 9.64 -21.05
C GLY A 180 37.84 9.15 -22.10
N SER A 181 38.30 8.72 -23.29
CA SER A 181 37.45 8.29 -24.41
C SER A 181 36.52 7.13 -24.05
N ALA A 182 36.99 6.21 -23.21
CA ALA A 182 36.20 5.10 -22.71
C ALA A 182 34.99 5.54 -21.82
N ALA A 183 35.06 6.71 -21.20
CA ALA A 183 33.96 7.24 -20.40
C ALA A 183 32.76 7.68 -21.26
N VAL A 184 33.00 8.11 -22.50
CA VAL A 184 31.96 8.53 -23.44
C VAL A 184 31.16 7.31 -23.92
N GLU A 185 31.87 6.23 -24.28
CA GLU A 185 31.20 4.97 -24.70
C GLU A 185 30.44 4.32 -23.56
N ALA A 186 31.01 4.30 -22.34
CA ALA A 186 30.30 3.78 -21.15
C ALA A 186 29.09 4.62 -20.81
N LYS A 187 29.13 5.93 -20.97
CA LYS A 187 27.99 6.83 -20.74
C LYS A 187 26.87 6.60 -21.74
N GLN A 188 27.21 6.42 -23.04
CA GLN A 188 26.22 6.06 -24.06
C GLN A 188 25.56 4.71 -23.79
N MET A 189 26.35 3.71 -23.34
CA MET A 189 25.82 2.39 -23.00
C MET A 189 24.94 2.43 -21.74
N ALA A 190 25.30 3.23 -20.74
CA ALA A 190 24.49 3.46 -19.54
C ALA A 190 23.17 4.17 -19.86
N ASP A 191 23.20 5.14 -20.77
CA ASP A 191 22.01 5.84 -21.22
C ASP A 191 21.07 4.89 -22.03
N LEU A 192 21.61 4.05 -22.88
CA LEU A 192 20.83 3.02 -23.60
C LEU A 192 20.13 2.05 -22.63
N ILE A 193 20.83 1.61 -21.57
CA ILE A 193 20.24 0.73 -20.54
C ILE A 193 19.15 1.47 -19.76
N LYS A 194 19.35 2.76 -19.47
CA LYS A 194 18.36 3.60 -18.78
C LYS A 194 17.03 3.75 -19.54
N TYR A 195 17.10 3.80 -20.87
CA TYR A 195 15.91 3.91 -21.73
C TYR A 195 15.31 2.54 -22.11
N ALA A 196 16.02 1.43 -21.88
CA ALA A 196 15.54 0.07 -22.14
C ALA A 196 14.82 -0.58 -20.95
N VAL A 197 14.74 0.13 -19.82
CA VAL A 197 14.09 -0.24 -18.56
C VAL A 197 12.93 0.69 -18.29
#